data_961f2c6a952f2b6148928bb5d1bb0915
#
_entry.id   961f2c6a952f2b6148928bb5d1bb0915
#
_cell.length_a   1.000
_cell.length_b   1.000
_cell.length_c   1.000
_cell.angle_alpha   90.00
_cell.angle_beta   90.00
_cell.angle_gamma   90.00
#
_symmetry.space_group_name_H-M   'P 1'
#
loop_
_entity.id
_entity.type
_entity.pdbx_description
1 polymer ?
#
loop_
_entity_poly.entity_id
_entity_poly.type
_entity_poly.pdbx_seq_one_letter_code
_entity_poly.pdbx_strand_id
1 'polypeptide(L)' 'MGNEKKTPVTIDGVDYKFEDMTQQQQMLLNHVADLDRKLDSARFNVDQLQVGRDAFFRMLKDSLEMPQEAVSDVEAK' A
#
# COMPACT_ATOMS: atom_id res chain seq x y z
N MET A 1 -31.44 -25.73 -3.30
CA MET A 1 -31.19 -25.39 -3.48
C MET A 1 -30.38 -24.88 -3.90
N GLY A 2 -30.12 -24.95 -4.40
CA GLY A 2 -29.31 -24.48 -5.13
C GLY A 2 -28.55 -23.59 -4.65
N ASN A 3 -28.38 -23.45 -4.08
CA ASN A 3 -27.73 -22.56 -3.69
C ASN A 3 -26.46 -22.67 -3.62
N GLU A 4 -25.87 -23.37 -4.21
CA GLU A 4 -24.63 -23.43 -4.19
C GLU A 4 -24.06 -22.37 -4.82
N LYS A 5 -23.90 -21.27 -4.41
CA LYS A 5 -23.27 -20.27 -4.96
C LYS A 5 -21.87 -20.43 -4.73
N LYS A 6 -21.04 -20.86 -5.54
CA LYS A 6 -19.63 -21.02 -5.36
C LYS A 6 -18.91 -19.71 -5.68
N THR A 7 -17.88 -19.44 -4.93
CA THR A 7 -17.14 -18.21 -5.08
C THR A 7 -16.17 -18.30 -6.26
N PRO A 8 -16.32 -17.46 -7.25
CA PRO A 8 -15.43 -17.52 -8.41
C PRO A 8 -14.09 -16.88 -8.11
N VAL A 9 -13.05 -17.47 -8.62
CA VAL A 9 -11.70 -16.96 -8.44
C VAL A 9 -11.03 -17.06 -9.80
N THR A 10 -10.52 -15.94 -10.32
CA THR A 10 -9.84 -15.93 -11.59
C THR A 10 -8.35 -15.86 -11.36
N ILE A 11 -7.61 -16.81 -11.86
CA ILE A 11 -6.17 -16.83 -11.70
C ILE A 11 -5.55 -16.98 -13.07
N ASP A 12 -4.78 -15.98 -13.48
CA ASP A 12 -4.12 -15.97 -14.78
C ASP A 12 -5.12 -16.18 -15.91
N GLY A 13 -6.29 -15.60 -15.78
CA GLY A 13 -7.28 -15.68 -16.84
C GLY A 13 -8.14 -16.93 -16.84
N VAL A 14 -7.92 -17.79 -15.87
CA VAL A 14 -8.69 -19.02 -15.78
C VAL A 14 -9.57 -18.94 -14.55
N ASP A 15 -10.85 -19.26 -14.72
CA ASP A 15 -11.80 -19.20 -13.63
C ASP A 15 -11.87 -20.50 -12.86
N TYR A 16 -11.80 -20.39 -11.55
CA TYR A 16 -11.93 -21.52 -10.68
C TYR A 16 -13.00 -21.23 -9.65
N LYS A 17 -13.41 -22.23 -8.91
CA LYS A 17 -14.34 -22.01 -7.83
C LYS A 17 -13.61 -22.34 -6.54
N PHE A 18 -13.66 -21.43 -5.60
CA PHE A 18 -12.97 -21.63 -4.34
C PHE A 18 -13.37 -22.95 -3.68
N GLU A 19 -14.68 -23.25 -3.71
CA GLU A 19 -15.17 -24.44 -3.06
C GLU A 19 -14.73 -25.74 -3.73
N ASP A 20 -14.27 -25.65 -4.95
CA ASP A 20 -13.78 -26.83 -5.66
C ASP A 20 -12.29 -27.04 -5.42
N MET A 21 -11.65 -26.15 -4.73
CA MET A 21 -10.22 -26.27 -4.46
C MET A 21 -9.96 -27.20 -3.29
N THR A 22 -8.78 -27.79 -3.27
CA THR A 22 -8.39 -28.61 -2.13
C THR A 22 -8.17 -27.68 -0.95
N GLN A 23 -8.10 -28.28 0.21
CA GLN A 23 -7.88 -27.49 1.42
C GLN A 23 -6.56 -26.73 1.35
N GLN A 24 -5.54 -27.37 0.81
CA GLN A 24 -4.27 -26.71 0.67
C GLN A 24 -4.35 -25.54 -0.29
N GLN A 25 -5.07 -25.73 -1.41
CA GLN A 25 -5.22 -24.66 -2.39
C GLN A 25 -5.98 -23.48 -1.80
N GLN A 26 -7.02 -23.76 -0.99
CA GLN A 26 -7.78 -22.69 -0.36
C GLN A 26 -6.91 -21.92 0.61
N MET A 27 -6.05 -22.62 1.34
CA MET A 27 -5.18 -21.97 2.29
C MET A 27 -4.18 -21.07 1.56
N LEU A 28 -3.62 -21.57 0.46
CA LEU A 28 -2.67 -20.76 -0.31
C LEU A 28 -3.35 -19.53 -0.89
N LEU A 29 -4.57 -19.68 -1.36
CA LEU A 29 -5.29 -18.55 -1.90
C LEU A 29 -5.56 -17.51 -0.82
N ASN A 30 -5.89 -17.97 0.39
CA ASN A 30 -6.14 -17.05 1.48
C ASN A 30 -4.88 -16.27 1.84
N HIS A 31 -3.73 -16.92 1.76
CA HIS A 31 -2.48 -16.22 2.01
C HIS A 31 -2.22 -15.16 0.94
N VAL A 32 -2.49 -15.52 -0.31
CA VAL A 32 -2.29 -14.56 -1.40
C VAL A 32 -3.21 -13.35 -1.22
N ALA A 33 -4.48 -13.60 -0.91
CA ALA A 33 -5.42 -12.51 -0.73
C ALA A 33 -5.01 -11.60 0.43
N ASP A 34 -4.55 -12.21 1.50
CA ASP A 34 -4.14 -11.45 2.65
C ASP A 34 -2.92 -10.59 2.35
N LEU A 35 -1.96 -11.18 1.64
CA LEU A 35 -0.76 -10.45 1.29
C LEU A 35 -1.05 -9.35 0.28
N ASP A 36 -2.01 -9.58 -0.63
CA ASP A 36 -2.41 -8.54 -1.57
C ASP A 36 -2.98 -7.33 -0.84
N ARG A 37 -3.80 -7.59 0.19
CA ARG A 37 -4.34 -6.49 0.96
C ARG A 37 -3.24 -5.74 1.70
N LYS A 38 -2.29 -6.49 2.23
CA LYS A 38 -1.19 -5.86 2.95
C LYS A 38 -0.30 -5.07 2.01
N LEU A 39 -0.12 -5.58 0.80
CA LEU A 39 0.65 -4.84 -0.19
C LEU A 39 -0.05 -3.54 -0.57
N ASP A 40 -1.37 -3.59 -0.76
CA ASP A 40 -2.11 -2.40 -1.09
C ASP A 40 -2.01 -1.37 0.03
N SER A 41 -2.10 -1.84 1.25
CA SER A 41 -2.01 -0.96 2.40
C SER A 41 -0.60 -0.37 2.50
N ALA A 42 0.41 -1.19 2.23
CA ALA A 42 1.79 -0.72 2.27
C ALA A 42 2.05 0.31 1.18
N ARG A 43 1.47 0.11 0.01
CA ARG A 43 1.63 1.08 -1.08
C ARG A 43 1.00 2.41 -0.70
N PHE A 44 -0.16 2.35 -0.06
CA PHE A 44 -0.80 3.56 0.38
C PHE A 44 0.08 4.27 1.41
N ASN A 45 0.69 3.51 2.31
CA ASN A 45 1.59 4.08 3.28
C ASN A 45 2.82 4.69 2.62
N VAL A 46 3.34 4.02 1.61
CA VAL A 46 4.50 4.55 0.89
C VAL A 46 4.12 5.87 0.22
N ASP A 47 2.92 5.94 -0.37
CA ASP A 47 2.49 7.15 -1.02
C ASP A 47 2.38 8.30 -0.02
N GLN A 48 1.84 8.03 1.15
CA GLN A 48 1.72 9.06 2.17
C GLN A 48 3.08 9.50 2.65
N LEU A 49 3.97 8.54 2.84
CA LEU A 49 5.31 8.87 3.29
C LEU A 49 6.05 9.68 2.23
N GLN A 50 5.84 9.33 0.97
CA GLN A 50 6.47 10.04 -0.11
C GLN A 50 5.98 11.49 -0.18
N VAL A 51 4.67 11.68 -0.07
CA VAL A 51 4.10 13.01 -0.10
C VAL A 51 4.60 13.82 1.08
N GLY A 52 4.67 13.20 2.25
CA GLY A 52 5.18 13.88 3.43
C GLY A 52 6.64 14.25 3.27
N ARG A 53 7.41 13.33 2.76
CA ARG A 53 8.83 13.58 2.55
C ARG A 53 9.01 14.73 1.57
N ASP A 54 8.26 14.72 0.48
CA ASP A 54 8.38 15.75 -0.54
C ASP A 54 7.93 17.11 -0.01
N ALA A 55 6.90 17.12 0.82
CA ALA A 55 6.42 18.36 1.39
C ALA A 55 7.46 18.95 2.34
N PHE A 56 8.04 18.12 3.17
CA PHE A 56 9.06 18.60 4.09
C PHE A 56 10.31 19.05 3.34
N PHE A 57 10.64 18.34 2.28
CA PHE A 57 11.79 18.72 1.49
C PHE A 57 11.58 20.09 0.86
N ARG A 58 10.35 20.35 0.37
CA ARG A 58 10.06 21.64 -0.22
C ARG A 58 10.14 22.74 0.83
N MET A 59 9.65 22.45 2.02
CA MET A 59 9.72 23.43 3.09
C MET A 59 11.17 23.73 3.46
N LEU A 60 11.99 22.71 3.47
CA LEU A 60 13.40 22.92 3.74
C LEU A 60 14.04 23.77 2.67
N LYS A 61 13.74 23.47 1.43
CA LYS A 61 14.31 24.20 0.32
C LYS A 61 13.90 25.65 0.39
N ASP A 62 12.61 25.92 0.66
CA ASP A 62 12.15 27.28 0.75
C ASP A 62 12.84 28.02 1.91
N SER A 63 13.04 27.34 3.00
CA SER A 63 13.68 27.94 4.14
C SER A 63 15.14 28.29 3.83
N LEU A 64 15.79 27.43 3.10
CA LEU A 64 17.19 27.70 2.75
C LEU A 64 17.33 28.87 1.79
N GLU A 65 16.30 29.13 1.01
CA GLU A 65 16.34 30.20 0.06
C GLU A 65 15.84 31.51 0.63
N MET A 66 15.40 31.51 1.88
CA MET A 66 14.91 32.71 2.45
C MET A 66 16.05 33.59 2.96
N PRO A 67 15.78 34.83 3.20
CA PRO A 67 16.82 35.70 3.71
C PRO A 67 17.39 35.16 4.99
N GLN A 68 18.66 35.33 5.16
CA GLN A 68 19.32 34.75 6.26
C GLN A 68 18.87 35.24 7.61
N GLU A 69 18.44 36.43 7.71
CA GLU A 69 18.09 36.88 9.01
C GLU A 69 16.93 36.12 9.51
N ALA A 70 16.17 35.49 8.68
CA ALA A 70 15.03 34.79 9.14
C ALA A 70 15.37 33.43 9.66
N VAL A 71 16.57 32.98 9.38
CA VAL A 71 16.88 31.66 9.75
C VAL A 71 17.97 31.58 10.70
N SER A 72 18.49 32.60 11.10
CA SER A 72 19.74 32.55 11.81
C SER A 72 19.68 31.74 13.03
N ASP A 73 18.62 31.73 13.71
CA ASP A 73 18.67 31.01 14.86
C ASP A 73 18.31 29.65 14.75
N VAL A 74 17.88 29.22 13.75
CA VAL A 74 17.50 27.91 13.65
C VAL A 74 18.55 27.00 13.74
N GLU A 75 19.62 27.30 13.38
CA GLU A 75 20.56 26.46 13.26
C GLU A 75 21.00 25.98 14.39
N ALA A 76 20.71 26.34 15.16
CA ALA A 76 21.19 25.82 16.21
C ALA A 76 21.35 24.46 16.11
N LYS A 77 21.38 23.94 15.96
CA LYS A 77 21.63 22.83 15.89
C LYS A 77 21.99 22.27 15.77
#